data_441c4a1d62bfe80df6a87bf39cd5e4e1
#
_entry.id   441c4a1d62bfe80df6a87bf39cd5e4e1
#
_cell.length_a   1.000
_cell.length_b   1.000
_cell.length_c   1.000
_cell.angle_alpha   90.00
_cell.angle_beta   90.00
_cell.angle_gamma   90.00
#
_symmetry.space_group_name_H-M   'P 1'
#
loop_
_entity.id
_entity.type
_entity.pdbx_description
1 polymer ?
#
loop_
_entity_poly.entity_id
_entity_poly.type
_entity_poly.pdbx_seq_one_letter_code
_entity_poly.pdbx_strand_id
1 'polypeptide(L)'
;RTKDAIPAMAFDWWNYGGITRDVLLVKTPRTFIEDYFIQLDKNAPDRIIARVRLSDKKAGEKVTVAIPELKINAELTTDAEGKAETVLNAKKLQRWSPEEPKLYGVAISSSTDRVEEQIGFRNITVKGTDIYLNGKPTFMCCISFHEEIPQRMGRAFSEADAAMLLNEAKALGVNM
;
A
#
# COMPACT_ATOMS: atom_id res chain seq x y z
N ARG A 1 32.38 14.59 4.38
CA ARG A 1 32.35 13.75 3.18
C ARG A 1 33.75 13.59 2.61
N THR A 2 34.18 12.39 2.31
CA THR A 2 35.41 12.10 1.61
C THR A 2 35.19 12.11 0.10
N LYS A 3 36.26 12.25 -0.69
CA LYS A 3 36.20 12.20 -2.16
C LYS A 3 35.64 10.87 -2.68
N ASP A 4 35.73 9.81 -1.89
CA ASP A 4 35.33 8.44 -2.22
C ASP A 4 33.95 8.07 -1.69
N ALA A 5 33.17 9.06 -1.18
CA ALA A 5 31.81 8.81 -0.72
C ALA A 5 30.88 8.46 -1.89
N ILE A 6 30.03 7.46 -1.68
CA ILE A 6 28.99 7.09 -2.62
C ILE A 6 27.62 7.49 -2.02
N PRO A 7 26.80 8.26 -2.75
CA PRO A 7 27.04 8.87 -4.05
C PRO A 7 28.09 10.01 -3.99
N ALA A 8 28.72 10.29 -5.12
CA ALA A 8 29.74 11.34 -5.23
C ALA A 8 29.18 12.72 -4.87
N MET A 9 30.07 13.69 -4.60
CA MET A 9 29.68 15.02 -4.13
C MET A 9 28.86 15.85 -5.14
N ALA A 10 28.89 15.49 -6.42
CA ALA A 10 28.22 16.20 -7.52
C ALA A 10 26.87 15.57 -7.95
N PHE A 11 26.19 14.92 -7.04
CA PHE A 11 24.84 14.44 -7.27
C PHE A 11 23.82 15.55 -7.03
N ASP A 12 22.64 15.43 -7.66
CA ASP A 12 21.55 16.40 -7.63
C ASP A 12 20.70 16.35 -6.35
N TRP A 13 21.06 15.50 -5.37
CA TRP A 13 20.45 15.46 -4.03
C TRP A 13 21.49 15.46 -2.92
N TRP A 14 21.06 15.90 -1.72
CA TRP A 14 21.91 15.92 -0.55
C TRP A 14 22.07 14.53 0.08
N ASN A 15 23.30 14.20 0.45
CA ASN A 15 23.62 13.03 1.26
C ASN A 15 23.54 13.39 2.73
N TYR A 16 22.41 13.09 3.35
CA TYR A 16 22.27 13.25 4.79
C TYR A 16 22.99 12.12 5.51
N GLY A 17 23.67 12.45 6.62
CA GLY A 17 24.29 11.46 7.51
C GLY A 17 23.39 11.18 8.71
N GLY A 18 23.62 10.03 9.34
CA GLY A 18 22.91 9.64 10.55
C GLY A 18 21.50 9.06 10.29
N ILE A 19 20.71 8.99 11.37
CA ILE A 19 19.32 8.54 11.34
C ILE A 19 18.45 9.75 11.02
N THR A 20 17.80 9.77 9.87
CA THR A 20 17.03 10.91 9.38
C THR A 20 15.52 10.73 9.53
N ARG A 21 15.06 9.60 10.03
CA ARG A 21 13.64 9.28 10.29
C ARG A 21 13.50 8.64 11.66
N ASP A 22 12.25 8.52 12.12
CA ASP A 22 11.93 7.95 13.42
C ASP A 22 12.44 6.52 13.60
N VAL A 23 12.87 6.22 14.81
CA VAL A 23 13.20 4.86 15.23
C VAL A 23 12.07 4.35 16.11
N LEU A 24 11.42 3.28 15.67
CA LEU A 24 10.26 2.73 16.35
C LEU A 24 10.62 1.38 17.02
N LEU A 25 10.16 1.22 18.24
CA LEU A 25 10.12 -0.07 18.91
C LEU A 25 8.70 -0.64 18.79
N VAL A 26 8.52 -1.67 17.96
CA VAL A 26 7.23 -2.32 17.73
C VAL A 26 7.14 -3.57 18.62
N LYS A 27 6.13 -3.62 19.48
CA LYS A 27 5.80 -4.81 20.27
C LYS A 27 4.66 -5.56 19.58
N THR A 28 4.92 -6.80 19.19
CA THR A 28 3.91 -7.70 18.60
C THR A 28 3.54 -8.82 19.56
N PRO A 29 2.35 -9.45 19.45
CA PRO A 29 2.09 -10.73 20.07
C PRO A 29 3.02 -11.81 19.49
N ARG A 30 3.07 -13.00 20.14
CA ARG A 30 3.90 -14.11 19.66
C ARG A 30 3.50 -14.56 18.25
N THR A 31 2.20 -14.67 18.02
CA THR A 31 1.64 -14.90 16.68
C THR A 31 0.95 -13.62 16.23
N PHE A 32 1.39 -13.05 15.11
CA PHE A 32 0.86 -11.82 14.55
C PHE A 32 0.66 -11.96 13.04
N ILE A 33 -0.07 -11.03 12.45
CA ILE A 33 -0.28 -10.93 11.00
C ILE A 33 1.00 -10.38 10.39
N GLU A 34 1.82 -11.27 9.81
CA GLU A 34 3.14 -10.94 9.27
C GLU A 34 3.05 -10.27 7.90
N ASP A 35 2.07 -10.70 7.09
CA ASP A 35 1.89 -10.21 5.74
C ASP A 35 0.44 -10.39 5.28
N TYR A 36 -0.03 -9.52 4.41
CA TYR A 36 -1.33 -9.66 3.78
C TYR A 36 -1.37 -9.03 2.40
N PHE A 37 -2.24 -9.55 1.55
CA PHE A 37 -2.50 -9.04 0.21
C PHE A 37 -4.01 -9.07 -0.04
N ILE A 38 -4.63 -7.90 -0.11
CA ILE A 38 -6.06 -7.74 -0.34
C ILE A 38 -6.24 -6.86 -1.58
N GLN A 39 -6.51 -7.47 -2.73
CA GLN A 39 -6.54 -6.79 -4.02
C GLN A 39 -7.64 -7.32 -4.93
N LEU A 40 -8.05 -6.55 -5.93
CA LEU A 40 -8.90 -7.05 -7.00
C LEU A 40 -8.24 -8.21 -7.74
N ASP A 41 -9.02 -9.23 -8.05
CA ASP A 41 -8.59 -10.26 -8.99
C ASP A 41 -8.42 -9.63 -10.38
N LYS A 42 -7.23 -9.78 -10.95
CA LYS A 42 -6.91 -9.25 -12.28
C LYS A 42 -7.78 -9.84 -13.41
N ASN A 43 -8.31 -11.06 -13.20
CA ASN A 43 -9.13 -11.78 -14.18
C ASN A 43 -10.64 -11.67 -13.90
N ALA A 44 -11.03 -11.23 -12.71
CA ALA A 44 -12.42 -11.12 -12.28
C ALA A 44 -12.64 -9.84 -11.47
N PRO A 45 -12.99 -8.73 -12.12
CA PRO A 45 -13.03 -7.39 -11.52
C PRO A 45 -14.14 -7.17 -10.49
N ASP A 46 -14.97 -8.14 -10.24
CA ASP A 46 -15.99 -8.21 -9.18
C ASP A 46 -15.57 -9.11 -8.01
N ARG A 47 -14.30 -9.52 -7.97
CA ARG A 47 -13.73 -10.39 -6.94
C ARG A 47 -12.50 -9.75 -6.31
N ILE A 48 -12.32 -10.01 -5.01
CA ILE A 48 -11.13 -9.63 -4.25
C ILE A 48 -10.41 -10.91 -3.86
N ILE A 49 -9.11 -10.98 -4.14
CA ILE A 49 -8.22 -12.01 -3.61
C ILE A 49 -7.75 -11.51 -2.24
N ALA A 50 -7.95 -12.33 -1.22
CA ALA A 50 -7.47 -12.08 0.12
C ALA A 50 -6.48 -13.17 0.51
N ARG A 51 -5.24 -12.79 0.77
CA ARG A 51 -4.16 -13.62 1.28
C ARG A 51 -3.67 -13.04 2.58
N VAL A 52 -3.50 -13.88 3.58
CA VAL A 52 -2.96 -13.49 4.88
C VAL A 52 -1.93 -14.52 5.30
N ARG A 53 -0.85 -14.07 5.91
CA ARG A 53 0.17 -14.94 6.51
C ARG A 53 0.39 -14.55 7.96
N LEU A 54 0.33 -15.54 8.84
CA LEU A 54 0.71 -15.39 10.23
C LEU A 54 2.20 -15.69 10.42
N SER A 55 2.81 -15.06 11.41
CA SER A 55 4.23 -15.27 11.77
C SER A 55 4.52 -16.70 12.28
N ASP A 56 3.51 -17.37 12.84
CA ASP A 56 3.60 -18.76 13.25
C ASP A 56 3.15 -19.69 12.09
N LYS A 57 4.02 -20.61 11.71
CA LYS A 57 3.79 -21.61 10.66
C LYS A 57 2.96 -22.77 11.20
N LYS A 58 1.67 -22.52 11.44
CA LYS A 58 0.76 -23.48 12.04
C LYS A 58 -0.53 -23.56 11.24
N ALA A 59 -0.95 -24.79 10.93
CA ALA A 59 -2.24 -25.03 10.29
C ALA A 59 -3.40 -24.88 11.29
N GLY A 60 -4.57 -24.51 10.77
CA GLY A 60 -5.82 -24.50 11.55
C GLY A 60 -6.09 -23.22 12.32
N GLU A 61 -5.23 -22.22 12.25
CA GLU A 61 -5.48 -20.90 12.85
C GLU A 61 -6.55 -20.14 12.06
N LYS A 62 -7.47 -19.50 12.79
CA LYS A 62 -8.56 -18.73 12.17
C LYS A 62 -8.12 -17.30 11.91
N VAL A 63 -8.41 -16.82 10.71
CA VAL A 63 -8.20 -15.44 10.28
C VAL A 63 -9.50 -14.92 9.67
N THR A 64 -9.91 -13.73 10.08
CA THR A 64 -11.09 -13.07 9.52
C THR A 64 -10.67 -11.87 8.68
N VAL A 65 -11.24 -11.75 7.49
CA VAL A 65 -11.13 -10.56 6.63
C VAL A 65 -12.50 -9.91 6.52
N ALA A 66 -12.62 -8.68 6.99
CA ALA A 66 -13.86 -7.92 6.99
C ALA A 66 -13.74 -6.63 6.15
N ILE A 67 -14.74 -6.37 5.32
CA ILE A 67 -14.93 -5.11 4.58
C ILE A 67 -16.40 -4.71 4.78
N PRO A 68 -16.71 -3.96 5.85
CA PRO A 68 -18.10 -3.72 6.29
C PRO A 68 -18.97 -3.05 5.22
N GLU A 69 -18.43 -2.07 4.49
CA GLU A 69 -19.16 -1.36 3.44
C GLU A 69 -19.61 -2.30 2.29
N LEU A 70 -18.88 -3.36 2.03
CA LEU A 70 -19.21 -4.40 1.05
C LEU A 70 -20.00 -5.57 1.67
N LYS A 71 -20.28 -5.51 2.98
CA LYS A 71 -20.90 -6.61 3.75
C LYS A 71 -20.11 -7.91 3.66
N ILE A 72 -18.79 -7.81 3.55
CA ILE A 72 -17.87 -8.93 3.55
C ILE A 72 -17.39 -9.17 4.96
N ASN A 73 -17.52 -10.43 5.41
CA ASN A 73 -16.93 -10.93 6.66
C ASN A 73 -16.60 -12.42 6.41
N ALA A 74 -15.35 -12.69 6.05
CA ALA A 74 -14.91 -14.02 5.63
C ALA A 74 -13.93 -14.58 6.64
N GLU A 75 -14.20 -15.81 7.11
CA GLU A 75 -13.29 -16.60 7.92
C GLU A 75 -12.44 -17.50 7.01
N LEU A 76 -11.14 -17.46 7.21
CA LEU A 76 -10.14 -18.29 6.55
C LEU A 76 -9.45 -19.17 7.59
N THR A 77 -8.85 -20.24 7.10
CA THR A 77 -8.06 -21.15 7.95
C THR A 77 -6.67 -21.28 7.35
N THR A 78 -5.64 -21.18 8.17
CA THR A 78 -4.25 -21.29 7.72
C THR A 78 -3.86 -22.71 7.36
N ASP A 79 -2.97 -22.85 6.38
CA ASP A 79 -2.24 -24.06 6.04
C ASP A 79 -1.02 -24.28 6.97
N ALA A 80 -0.21 -25.31 6.66
CA ALA A 80 0.98 -25.66 7.45
C ALA A 80 2.09 -24.58 7.41
N GLU A 81 2.06 -23.69 6.42
CA GLU A 81 2.96 -22.56 6.28
C GLU A 81 2.44 -21.26 6.94
N GLY A 82 1.30 -21.34 7.64
CA GLY A 82 0.65 -20.21 8.28
C GLY A 82 -0.06 -19.26 7.30
N LYS A 83 -0.34 -19.73 6.08
CA LYS A 83 -0.99 -18.94 5.02
C LYS A 83 -2.46 -19.29 4.92
N ALA A 84 -3.28 -18.29 4.69
CA ALA A 84 -4.70 -18.44 4.38
C ALA A 84 -5.04 -17.61 3.13
N GLU A 85 -5.82 -18.19 2.22
CA GLU A 85 -6.23 -17.52 0.98
C GLU A 85 -7.71 -17.78 0.71
N THR A 86 -8.40 -16.76 0.18
CA THR A 86 -9.77 -16.89 -0.31
C THR A 86 -10.06 -15.87 -1.41
N VAL A 87 -11.15 -16.08 -2.14
CA VAL A 87 -11.70 -15.15 -3.11
C VAL A 87 -13.05 -14.65 -2.61
N LEU A 88 -13.17 -13.35 -2.46
CA LEU A 88 -14.34 -12.66 -1.94
C LEU A 88 -15.15 -12.05 -3.08
N ASN A 89 -16.47 -12.15 -3.01
CA ASN A 89 -17.36 -11.55 -4.00
C ASN A 89 -17.61 -10.07 -3.65
N ALA A 90 -17.30 -9.18 -4.57
CA ALA A 90 -17.34 -7.72 -4.39
C ALA A 90 -18.15 -7.01 -5.50
N LYS A 91 -19.30 -7.57 -5.89
CA LYS A 91 -20.14 -7.07 -7.01
C LYS A 91 -20.54 -5.60 -6.91
N LYS A 92 -20.60 -5.02 -5.70
CA LYS A 92 -20.98 -3.62 -5.46
C LYS A 92 -19.77 -2.70 -5.22
N LEU A 93 -18.59 -3.18 -5.52
CA LEU A 93 -17.37 -2.42 -5.29
C LEU A 93 -17.27 -1.23 -6.25
N GLN A 94 -17.14 -0.04 -5.70
CA GLN A 94 -16.74 1.16 -6.42
C GLN A 94 -15.21 1.18 -6.50
N ARG A 95 -14.69 1.24 -7.72
CA ARG A 95 -13.23 1.25 -7.93
C ARG A 95 -12.66 2.61 -7.66
N TRP A 96 -11.47 2.61 -7.09
CA TRP A 96 -10.67 3.82 -6.92
C TRP A 96 -10.23 4.38 -8.28
N SER A 97 -10.33 5.68 -8.46
CA SER A 97 -9.67 6.43 -9.54
C SER A 97 -9.19 7.78 -8.99
N PRO A 98 -8.33 8.52 -9.72
CA PRO A 98 -7.93 9.87 -9.31
C PRO A 98 -9.09 10.83 -9.12
N GLU A 99 -10.15 10.71 -9.92
CA GLU A 99 -11.36 11.53 -9.85
C GLU A 99 -12.26 11.12 -8.67
N GLU A 100 -12.30 9.82 -8.38
CA GLU A 100 -13.10 9.23 -7.30
C GLU A 100 -12.22 8.31 -6.44
N PRO A 101 -11.42 8.86 -5.53
CA PRO A 101 -10.43 8.10 -4.74
C PRO A 101 -11.09 7.33 -3.59
N LYS A 102 -12.03 6.44 -3.92
CA LYS A 102 -12.76 5.63 -2.94
C LYS A 102 -11.82 4.65 -2.24
N LEU A 103 -11.78 4.74 -0.92
CA LEU A 103 -11.12 3.80 -0.03
C LEU A 103 -12.15 3.01 0.78
N TYR A 104 -11.81 1.77 1.09
CA TYR A 104 -12.59 0.88 1.94
C TYR A 104 -11.80 0.53 3.19
N GLY A 105 -12.44 0.63 4.35
CA GLY A 105 -11.89 0.10 5.59
C GLY A 105 -11.85 -1.43 5.51
N VAL A 106 -10.65 -1.99 5.64
CA VAL A 106 -10.39 -3.44 5.67
C VAL A 106 -9.82 -3.80 7.02
N ALA A 107 -10.45 -4.73 7.72
CA ALA A 107 -9.96 -5.28 8.97
C ALA A 107 -9.56 -6.74 8.76
N ILE A 108 -8.35 -7.08 9.19
CA ILE A 108 -7.82 -8.44 9.21
C ILE A 108 -7.59 -8.79 10.68
N SER A 109 -8.13 -9.91 11.14
CA SER A 109 -8.04 -10.30 12.55
C SER A 109 -7.69 -11.77 12.68
N SER A 110 -6.79 -12.07 13.60
CA SER A 110 -6.54 -13.43 14.13
C SER A 110 -7.00 -13.52 15.57
N SER A 111 -6.71 -14.63 16.24
CA SER A 111 -6.99 -14.79 17.69
C SER A 111 -6.19 -13.83 18.58
N THR A 112 -5.06 -13.31 18.10
CA THR A 112 -4.07 -12.57 18.89
C THR A 112 -3.71 -11.21 18.32
N ASP A 113 -4.05 -10.93 17.05
CA ASP A 113 -3.64 -9.72 16.36
C ASP A 113 -4.73 -9.17 15.45
N ARG A 114 -4.70 -7.85 15.19
CA ARG A 114 -5.61 -7.15 14.32
C ARG A 114 -4.91 -6.03 13.58
N VAL A 115 -5.13 -5.98 12.28
CA VAL A 115 -4.67 -4.92 11.38
C VAL A 115 -5.88 -4.27 10.73
N GLU A 116 -5.88 -2.94 10.66
CA GLU A 116 -6.88 -2.16 9.94
C GLU A 116 -6.19 -1.27 8.92
N GLU A 117 -6.73 -1.20 7.73
CA GLU A 117 -6.17 -0.41 6.63
C GLU A 117 -7.26 0.16 5.74
N GLN A 118 -6.93 1.26 5.04
CA GLN A 118 -7.76 1.85 3.99
C GLN A 118 -7.24 1.42 2.62
N ILE A 119 -8.02 0.66 1.88
CA ILE A 119 -7.61 0.09 0.58
C ILE A 119 -8.46 0.65 -0.55
N GLY A 120 -7.80 1.20 -1.57
CA GLY A 120 -8.39 1.59 -2.84
C GLY A 120 -8.27 0.48 -3.87
N PHE A 121 -9.38 -0.14 -4.23
CA PHE A 121 -9.40 -1.24 -5.21
C PHE A 121 -9.41 -0.69 -6.63
N ARG A 122 -8.40 -1.02 -7.41
CA ARG A 122 -8.27 -0.62 -8.82
C ARG A 122 -7.68 -1.74 -9.65
N ASN A 123 -7.91 -1.67 -10.95
CA ASN A 123 -7.31 -2.58 -11.92
C ASN A 123 -6.42 -1.77 -12.88
N ILE A 124 -5.15 -2.15 -12.99
CA ILE A 124 -4.20 -1.58 -13.94
C ILE A 124 -3.81 -2.69 -14.91
N THR A 125 -3.98 -2.44 -16.19
CA THR A 125 -3.63 -3.38 -17.27
C THR A 125 -2.86 -2.68 -18.37
N VAL A 126 -2.06 -3.43 -19.11
CA VAL A 126 -1.33 -2.95 -20.29
C VAL A 126 -1.85 -3.68 -21.52
N LYS A 127 -2.13 -2.94 -22.60
CA LYS A 127 -2.52 -3.49 -23.91
C LYS A 127 -1.70 -2.79 -24.97
N GLY A 128 -0.80 -3.53 -25.60
CA GLY A 128 0.18 -2.93 -26.51
C GLY A 128 1.09 -1.96 -25.75
N THR A 129 1.09 -0.69 -26.16
CA THR A 129 1.85 0.40 -25.52
C THR A 129 1.04 1.21 -24.51
N ASP A 130 -0.25 0.93 -24.37
CA ASP A 130 -1.16 1.74 -23.57
C ASP A 130 -1.41 1.15 -22.18
N ILE A 131 -1.48 2.04 -21.19
CA ILE A 131 -1.86 1.72 -19.81
C ILE A 131 -3.35 2.01 -19.63
N TYR A 132 -4.04 1.11 -18.98
CA TYR A 132 -5.47 1.22 -18.66
C TYR A 132 -5.69 1.18 -17.16
N LEU A 133 -6.37 2.18 -16.63
CA LEU A 133 -6.90 2.19 -15.27
C LEU A 133 -8.40 1.88 -15.30
N ASN A 134 -8.80 0.80 -14.63
CA ASN A 134 -10.20 0.34 -14.60
C ASN A 134 -10.83 0.15 -16.01
N GLY A 135 -10.01 -0.22 -17.00
CA GLY A 135 -10.44 -0.43 -18.37
C GLY A 135 -10.49 0.84 -19.25
N LYS A 136 -10.12 2.01 -18.70
CA LYS A 136 -10.01 3.27 -19.45
C LYS A 136 -8.55 3.55 -19.79
N PRO A 137 -8.20 3.93 -21.03
CA PRO A 137 -6.85 4.37 -21.38
C PRO A 137 -6.46 5.54 -20.47
N THR A 138 -5.27 5.48 -19.91
CA THR A 138 -4.80 6.49 -18.94
C THR A 138 -3.36 6.87 -19.27
N PHE A 139 -3.12 8.15 -19.50
CA PHE A 139 -1.78 8.68 -19.62
C PHE A 139 -1.22 8.94 -18.22
N MET A 140 -0.04 8.35 -17.93
CA MET A 140 0.63 8.51 -16.64
C MET A 140 1.51 9.76 -16.70
N CYS A 141 1.08 10.81 -16.00
CA CYS A 141 1.86 12.02 -15.79
C CYS A 141 2.56 11.91 -14.44
N CYS A 142 3.86 11.65 -14.47
CA CYS A 142 4.65 11.33 -13.28
C CYS A 142 5.68 12.41 -12.98
N ILE A 143 6.08 12.51 -11.71
CA ILE A 143 7.18 13.35 -11.25
C ILE A 143 7.99 12.56 -10.22
N SER A 144 9.28 12.82 -10.15
CA SER A 144 10.17 12.29 -9.12
C SER A 144 10.45 13.34 -8.05
N PHE A 145 10.38 12.94 -6.79
CA PHE A 145 10.76 13.77 -5.65
C PHE A 145 12.00 13.22 -4.97
N HIS A 146 12.94 14.10 -4.63
CA HIS A 146 14.09 13.75 -3.79
C HIS A 146 13.80 13.88 -2.30
N GLU A 147 12.53 14.11 -1.94
CA GLU A 147 12.06 14.28 -0.56
C GLU A 147 12.81 15.40 0.20
N GLU A 148 13.14 16.49 -0.48
CA GLU A 148 13.77 17.66 0.10
C GLU A 148 12.77 18.80 0.23
N ILE A 149 12.85 19.55 1.32
CA ILE A 149 11.98 20.68 1.60
C ILE A 149 12.76 21.97 1.42
N PRO A 150 12.58 22.71 0.31
CA PRO A 150 13.35 23.92 0.01
C PRO A 150 13.22 24.99 1.08
N GLN A 151 12.05 25.12 1.72
CA GLN A 151 11.75 26.15 2.71
C GLN A 151 12.58 26.03 3.99
N ARG A 152 13.14 24.86 4.30
CA ARG A 152 13.96 24.64 5.49
C ARG A 152 15.29 23.91 5.24
N MET A 153 15.64 23.67 3.98
CA MET A 153 16.90 23.03 3.61
C MET A 153 17.11 21.66 4.29
N GLY A 154 16.09 20.81 4.28
CA GLY A 154 16.15 19.50 4.92
C GLY A 154 15.23 18.45 4.25
N ARG A 155 15.36 17.19 4.68
CA ARG A 155 14.49 16.12 4.19
C ARG A 155 13.05 16.30 4.67
N ALA A 156 12.11 15.85 3.83
CA ALA A 156 10.74 15.62 4.24
C ALA A 156 10.70 14.45 5.25
N PHE A 157 10.08 14.65 6.40
CA PHE A 157 9.98 13.63 7.46
C PHE A 157 8.60 13.57 8.09
N SER A 158 7.70 14.49 7.77
CA SER A 158 6.37 14.57 8.35
C SER A 158 5.28 14.36 7.30
N GLU A 159 4.09 13.98 7.75
CA GLU A 159 2.89 13.93 6.89
C GLU A 159 2.57 15.29 6.27
N ALA A 160 2.82 16.39 6.98
CA ALA A 160 2.63 17.74 6.48
C ALA A 160 3.56 18.03 5.29
N ASP A 161 4.82 17.59 5.35
CA ASP A 161 5.77 17.71 4.24
C ASP A 161 5.28 16.90 3.03
N ALA A 162 4.86 15.66 3.25
CA ALA A 162 4.33 14.82 2.18
C ALA A 162 3.08 15.44 1.55
N ALA A 163 2.15 15.94 2.36
CA ALA A 163 0.94 16.60 1.87
C ALA A 163 1.26 17.84 1.04
N MET A 164 2.24 18.65 1.45
CA MET A 164 2.69 19.84 0.71
C MET A 164 3.20 19.43 -0.68
N LEU A 165 4.15 18.50 -0.76
CA LEU A 165 4.75 18.06 -2.02
C LEU A 165 3.70 17.41 -2.95
N LEU A 166 2.82 16.58 -2.41
CA LEU A 166 1.76 15.92 -3.17
C LEU A 166 0.71 16.92 -3.67
N ASN A 167 0.39 17.96 -2.90
CA ASN A 167 -0.54 19.00 -3.34
C ASN A 167 0.05 19.83 -4.48
N GLU A 168 1.34 20.15 -4.44
CA GLU A 168 2.04 20.82 -5.54
C GLU A 168 2.06 19.94 -6.80
N ALA A 169 2.38 18.65 -6.67
CA ALA A 169 2.32 17.69 -7.76
C ALA A 169 0.92 17.61 -8.38
N LYS A 170 -0.11 17.54 -7.53
CA LYS A 170 -1.50 17.53 -7.98
C LYS A 170 -1.90 18.79 -8.73
N ALA A 171 -1.44 19.97 -8.27
CA ALA A 171 -1.68 21.22 -8.95
C ALA A 171 -1.02 21.29 -10.34
N LEU A 172 0.06 20.54 -10.56
CA LEU A 172 0.73 20.37 -11.87
C LEU A 172 0.05 19.32 -12.77
N GLY A 173 -1.02 18.67 -12.31
CA GLY A 173 -1.71 17.62 -13.06
C GLY A 173 -1.04 16.24 -12.99
N VAL A 174 -0.14 16.02 -12.04
CA VAL A 174 0.47 14.72 -11.79
C VAL A 174 -0.58 13.74 -11.28
N ASN A 175 -0.62 12.54 -11.83
CA ASN A 175 -1.59 11.51 -11.49
C ASN A 175 -0.94 10.18 -11.07
N MET A 176 0.41 10.14 -11.02
CA MET A 176 1.20 8.98 -10.59
C MET A 176 2.55 9.41 -10.01
#